data_66086b08f08208c02515a740048c0ba0
#
_entry.id   66086b08f08208c02515a740048c0ba0
#
_cell.length_a   1.000
_cell.length_b   1.000
_cell.length_c   1.000
_cell.angle_alpha   90.00
_cell.angle_beta   90.00
_cell.angle_gamma   90.00
#
_symmetry.space_group_name_H-M   'P 1'
#
loop_
_entity.id
_entity.type
_entity.pdbx_description
1 polymer ?
#
loop_
_entity_poly.entity_id
_entity_poly.type
_entity_poly.pdbx_seq_one_letter_code
_entity_poly.pdbx_strand_id
1 'polypeptide(L)'
;MAAHESLDASPHRAYLDFAAHGMGLVSHEAPRQINDGSMPYEAYDATRPLEAGMVISIETTMAHPRRGFIKLEDTVAVTEGGCESFGEKGRGWNRAR
;
A
#
# COMPACT_ATOMS: atom_id res chain seq x y z
N MET A 1 -11.59 3.63 7.35
CA MET A 1 -11.17 2.63 6.31
C MET A 1 -10.43 1.48 6.99
N ALA A 2 -10.69 0.26 6.58
CA ALA A 2 -10.11 -0.96 7.19
C ALA A 2 -8.57 -0.97 7.31
N ALA A 3 -7.87 -0.39 6.34
CA ALA A 3 -6.41 -0.28 6.40
C ALA A 3 -5.93 0.61 7.56
N HIS A 4 -6.56 1.74 7.79
CA HIS A 4 -6.25 2.61 8.92
C HIS A 4 -6.58 1.95 10.26
N GLU A 5 -7.70 1.24 10.34
CA GLU A 5 -8.06 0.48 11.54
C GLU A 5 -7.00 -0.59 11.86
N SER A 6 -6.49 -1.29 10.85
CA SER A 6 -5.41 -2.26 11.01
C SER A 6 -4.10 -1.63 11.44
N LEU A 7 -3.75 -0.46 10.89
CA LEU A 7 -2.58 0.31 11.32
C LEU A 7 -2.71 0.76 12.77
N ASP A 8 -3.86 1.36 13.12
CA ASP A 8 -4.10 1.92 14.45
C ASP A 8 -4.13 0.84 15.53
N ALA A 9 -4.52 -0.38 15.18
CA ALA A 9 -4.46 -1.54 16.07
C ALA A 9 -3.04 -2.13 16.23
N SER A 10 -2.08 -1.70 15.40
CA SER A 10 -0.72 -2.23 15.47
C SER A 10 0.04 -1.73 16.70
N PRO A 11 0.77 -2.60 17.44
CA PRO A 11 1.67 -2.18 18.50
C PRO A 11 2.85 -1.34 18.00
N HIS A 12 3.07 -1.29 16.69
CA HIS A 12 4.13 -0.53 16.04
C HIS A 12 3.63 0.74 15.33
N ARG A 13 2.40 1.16 15.60
CA ARG A 13 1.73 2.29 14.94
C ARG A 13 2.60 3.54 14.81
N ALA A 14 3.38 3.85 15.85
CA ALA A 14 4.24 5.03 15.87
C ALA A 14 5.35 5.05 14.80
N TYR A 15 5.64 3.91 14.19
CA TYR A 15 6.69 3.75 13.17
C TYR A 15 6.15 3.43 11.78
N LEU A 16 4.84 3.22 11.66
CA LEU A 16 4.20 2.75 10.45
C LEU A 16 3.51 3.87 9.69
N ASP A 17 3.76 3.91 8.40
CA ASP A 17 2.97 4.66 7.42
C ASP A 17 2.42 3.73 6.36
N PHE A 18 1.34 4.17 5.71
CA PHE A 18 0.62 3.40 4.71
C PHE A 18 0.24 4.31 3.54
N ALA A 19 0.41 3.79 2.34
CA ALA A 19 -0.10 4.40 1.12
C ALA A 19 -0.73 3.34 0.22
N ALA A 20 -1.71 3.74 -0.55
CA ALA A 20 -2.26 2.91 -1.62
C ALA A 20 -2.56 3.80 -2.83
N HIS A 21 -2.22 3.31 -4.01
CA HIS A 21 -2.40 4.04 -5.26
C HIS A 21 -2.65 3.09 -6.43
N GLY A 22 -3.27 3.59 -7.48
CA GLY A 22 -3.38 2.87 -8.75
C GLY A 22 -2.03 2.66 -9.40
N MET A 23 -1.92 1.57 -10.12
CA MET A 23 -0.74 1.20 -10.88
C MET A 23 -1.14 0.69 -12.26
N GLY A 24 -0.48 1.17 -13.31
CA GLY A 24 -0.76 0.81 -14.69
C GLY A 24 0.39 1.19 -15.60
N LEU A 25 0.14 2.05 -16.58
CA LEU A 25 1.18 2.57 -17.47
C LEU A 25 2.24 3.38 -16.73
N VAL A 26 1.84 4.04 -15.66
CA VAL A 26 2.76 4.72 -14.73
C VAL A 26 2.62 4.12 -13.34
N SER A 27 3.68 4.23 -12.54
CA SER A 27 3.73 3.61 -11.21
C SER A 27 2.76 4.25 -10.20
N HIS A 28 2.35 5.48 -10.43
CA HIS A 28 1.37 6.18 -9.61
C HIS A 28 0.31 6.81 -10.50
N GLU A 29 -0.86 6.19 -10.56
CA GLU A 29 -2.01 6.67 -11.32
C GLU A 29 -3.31 6.48 -10.52
N ALA A 30 -4.47 6.73 -11.13
CA ALA A 30 -5.74 6.46 -10.50
C ALA A 30 -5.94 4.94 -10.21
N PRO A 31 -6.63 4.55 -9.14
CA PRO A 31 -7.27 5.42 -8.15
C PRO A 31 -6.26 6.06 -7.16
N ARG A 32 -6.51 7.30 -6.78
CA ARG A 32 -5.70 8.07 -5.82
C ARG A 32 -6.39 8.09 -4.47
N GLN A 33 -6.04 7.13 -3.64
CA GLN A 33 -6.79 6.80 -2.43
C GLN A 33 -6.35 7.54 -1.18
N ILE A 34 -5.07 7.89 -1.08
CA ILE A 34 -4.48 8.43 0.14
C ILE A 34 -3.63 9.65 -0.18
N ASN A 35 -3.83 10.70 0.61
CA ASN A 35 -2.96 11.84 0.68
C ASN A 35 -2.57 12.07 2.16
N ASP A 36 -1.43 11.56 2.55
CA ASP A 36 -0.84 11.73 3.88
C ASP A 36 0.21 12.86 3.93
N GLY A 37 0.28 13.66 2.87
CA GLY A 37 1.27 14.72 2.71
C GLY A 37 2.62 14.25 2.15
N SER A 38 2.86 12.96 2.07
CA SER A 38 4.08 12.41 1.45
C SER A 38 3.94 12.22 -0.07
N MET A 39 2.69 12.16 -0.56
CA MET A 39 2.37 11.95 -1.95
C MET A 39 2.24 13.29 -2.70
N PRO A 40 2.78 13.40 -3.92
CA PRO A 40 2.80 14.65 -4.68
C PRO A 40 1.47 14.96 -5.40
N TYR A 41 0.38 14.34 -5.00
CA TYR A 41 -0.94 14.50 -5.62
C TYR A 41 -2.07 14.44 -4.59
N GLU A 42 -3.22 14.99 -4.94
CA GLU A 42 -4.42 14.93 -4.11
C GLU A 42 -5.10 13.55 -4.21
N ALA A 43 -5.72 13.12 -3.11
CA ALA A 43 -6.46 11.87 -3.03
C ALA A 43 -7.88 12.00 -3.58
N TYR A 44 -8.02 12.21 -4.87
CA TYR A 44 -9.32 12.45 -5.54
C TYR A 44 -10.32 11.30 -5.35
N ASP A 45 -9.83 10.10 -5.15
CA ASP A 45 -10.63 8.89 -5.06
C ASP A 45 -10.77 8.35 -3.62
N ALA A 46 -10.37 9.13 -2.61
CA ALA A 46 -10.35 8.69 -1.20
C ALA A 46 -11.69 8.19 -0.67
N THR A 47 -12.80 8.71 -1.20
CA THR A 47 -14.16 8.34 -0.80
C THR A 47 -14.85 7.39 -1.77
N ARG A 48 -14.19 7.04 -2.86
CA ARG A 48 -14.75 6.14 -3.88
C ARG A 48 -14.40 4.69 -3.55
N PRO A 49 -15.34 3.75 -3.73
CA PRO A 49 -15.04 2.33 -3.59
C PRO A 49 -14.07 1.86 -4.68
N LEU A 50 -13.28 0.85 -4.36
CA LEU A 50 -12.52 0.12 -5.36
C LEU A 50 -13.46 -0.69 -6.24
N GLU A 51 -13.14 -0.79 -7.51
CA GLU A 51 -13.90 -1.54 -8.51
C GLU A 51 -13.08 -2.72 -9.03
N ALA A 52 -13.74 -3.82 -9.34
CA ALA A 52 -13.10 -4.99 -9.94
C ALA A 52 -12.40 -4.59 -11.25
N GLY A 53 -11.21 -5.10 -11.46
CA GLY A 53 -10.33 -4.78 -12.59
C GLY A 53 -9.34 -3.63 -12.32
N MET A 54 -9.50 -2.88 -11.23
CA MET A 54 -8.45 -1.94 -10.81
C MET A 54 -7.20 -2.69 -10.37
N VAL A 55 -6.05 -2.13 -10.66
CA VAL A 55 -4.76 -2.60 -10.13
C VAL A 55 -4.24 -1.55 -9.18
N ILE A 56 -3.97 -1.96 -7.96
CA ILE A 56 -3.47 -1.06 -6.91
C ILE A 56 -2.19 -1.59 -6.30
N SER A 57 -1.32 -0.68 -5.92
CA SER A 57 -0.15 -0.96 -5.11
C SER A 57 -0.43 -0.53 -3.68
N ILE A 58 -0.08 -1.39 -2.74
CA ILE A 58 -0.26 -1.20 -1.31
C ILE A 58 1.13 -1.12 -0.70
N GLU A 59 1.46 0.03 -0.15
CA GLU A 59 2.76 0.30 0.43
C GLU A 59 2.65 0.45 1.94
N THR A 60 3.52 -0.22 2.66
CA THR A 60 3.71 -0.01 4.09
C THR A 60 5.17 0.29 4.37
N THR A 61 5.41 1.37 5.08
CA THR A 61 6.76 1.75 5.50
C THR A 61 6.89 1.66 7.01
N MET A 62 8.06 1.28 7.47
CA MET A 62 8.42 1.30 8.88
C MET A 62 9.73 2.05 9.04
N ALA A 63 9.70 3.15 9.81
CA ALA A 63 10.87 3.95 10.12
C ALA A 63 11.20 3.80 11.61
N HIS A 64 12.26 3.08 11.93
CA HIS A 64 12.72 2.95 13.31
C HIS A 64 13.86 3.94 13.57
N PRO A 65 13.83 4.73 14.66
CA PRO A 65 14.79 5.83 14.89
C PRO A 65 16.25 5.39 15.00
N ARG A 66 16.50 4.11 15.27
CA ARG A 66 17.87 3.56 15.43
C ARG A 66 18.20 2.38 14.52
N ARG A 67 17.21 1.74 13.91
CA ARG A 67 17.40 0.50 13.13
C ARG A 67 17.26 0.69 11.63
N GLY A 68 16.76 1.82 11.19
CA GLY A 68 16.62 2.16 9.79
C GLY A 68 15.17 2.09 9.27
N PHE A 69 15.06 2.02 7.97
CA PHE A 69 13.81 2.13 7.23
C PHE A 69 13.57 0.87 6.41
N ILE A 70 12.34 0.37 6.45
CA ILE A 70 11.88 -0.73 5.60
C ILE A 70 10.63 -0.28 4.86
N LYS A 71 10.60 -0.53 3.56
CA LYS A 71 9.42 -0.39 2.72
C LYS A 71 9.02 -1.76 2.20
N LEU A 72 7.76 -2.09 2.35
CA LEU A 72 7.13 -3.26 1.75
C LEU A 72 6.02 -2.79 0.82
N GLU A 73 5.98 -3.34 -0.36
CA GLU A 73 4.99 -2.99 -1.37
C GLU A 73 4.48 -4.27 -2.04
N ASP A 74 3.19 -4.34 -2.23
CA ASP A 74 2.52 -5.42 -2.95
C ASP A 74 1.52 -4.83 -3.94
N THR A 75 1.51 -5.35 -5.15
CA THR A 75 0.57 -4.94 -6.19
C THR A 75 -0.46 -6.03 -6.39
N VAL A 76 -1.71 -5.66 -6.39
CA VAL A 76 -2.84 -6.58 -6.50
C VAL A 76 -3.86 -6.12 -7.53
N ALA A 77 -4.54 -7.08 -8.14
CA ALA A 77 -5.74 -6.82 -8.92
C ALA A 77 -6.98 -6.92 -8.02
N VAL A 78 -7.83 -5.92 -8.08
CA VAL A 78 -9.11 -5.91 -7.36
C VAL A 78 -10.09 -6.84 -8.05
N THR A 79 -10.76 -7.69 -7.29
CA THR A 79 -11.83 -8.58 -7.76
C THR A 79 -13.15 -8.25 -7.08
N GLU A 80 -14.25 -8.82 -7.52
CA GLU A 80 -15.57 -8.62 -6.88
C GLU A 80 -15.61 -9.08 -5.42
N GLY A 81 -14.84 -10.11 -5.07
CA GLY A 81 -14.82 -10.69 -3.72
C GLY A 81 -13.56 -10.40 -2.91
N GLY A 82 -12.63 -9.61 -3.44
CA GLY A 82 -11.36 -9.35 -2.74
C GLY A 82 -10.26 -8.87 -3.67
N CYS A 83 -9.12 -9.55 -3.66
CA CYS A 83 -8.00 -9.22 -4.55
C CYS A 83 -7.18 -10.46 -4.92
N GLU A 84 -6.43 -10.35 -6.00
CA GLU A 84 -5.46 -11.34 -6.45
C GLU A 84 -4.07 -10.70 -6.50
N SER A 85 -3.08 -11.34 -5.90
CA SER A 85 -1.69 -10.89 -5.99
C SER A 85 -1.02 -11.42 -7.26
N PHE A 86 -0.04 -10.66 -7.77
CA PHE A 86 0.72 -11.03 -8.98
C PHE A 86 1.89 -11.99 -8.70
N GLY A 87 1.88 -12.67 -7.59
CA GLY A 87 2.84 -13.71 -7.26
C GLY A 87 3.24 -13.73 -5.79
N GLU A 88 3.92 -14.80 -5.44
CA GLU A 88 4.34 -15.08 -4.07
C GLU A 88 5.87 -15.02 -3.89
N LYS A 89 6.62 -14.76 -4.96
CA LYS A 89 8.07 -14.64 -4.89
C LYS A 89 8.48 -13.39 -4.11
N GLY A 90 9.46 -13.53 -3.25
CA GLY A 90 9.98 -12.41 -2.46
C GLY A 90 9.23 -12.13 -1.17
N ARG A 91 8.18 -12.87 -0.85
CA ARG A 91 7.55 -12.80 0.47
C ARG A 91 8.47 -13.37 1.54
N GLY A 92 8.56 -12.69 2.67
CA GLY A 92 9.47 -13.04 3.75
C GLY A 92 10.88 -12.46 3.56
N TRP A 93 11.83 -13.01 4.28
CA TRP A 93 13.22 -12.53 4.25
C TRP A 93 13.99 -13.08 3.06
N ASN A 94 14.40 -12.20 2.16
CA ASN A 94 15.29 -12.54 1.06
C ASN A 94 16.75 -12.41 1.52
N ARG A 95 17.53 -13.48 1.35
CA ARG A 95 18.97 -13.49 1.67
C ARG A 95 19.77 -13.59 0.39
N ALA A 96 20.75 -12.70 0.21
CA ALA A 96 21.76 -12.86 -0.81
C ALA A 96 22.63 -14.09 -0.48
N ARG A 97 22.93 -14.88 -1.50
CA ARG A 97 23.85 -16.02 -1.39
C ARG A 97 25.26 -15.61 -1.76
#